data_ed1681045e9a4feec8b048c5448c2042
#
_entry.id   ed1681045e9a4feec8b048c5448c2042
#
_cell.length_a   1.000
_cell.length_b   1.000
_cell.length_c   1.000
_cell.angle_alpha   90.00
_cell.angle_beta   90.00
_cell.angle_gamma   90.00
#
_symmetry.space_group_name_H-M   'P 1'
#
loop_
_entity.id
_entity.type
_entity.pdbx_description
1 polymer ?
#
loop_
_entity_poly.entity_id
_entity_poly.type
_entity_poly.pdbx_seq_one_letter_code
_entity_poly.pdbx_strand_id
1 'polypeptide(L)'
;IRITTTKSLAEGFPTTVSKPITGDYWAEGPAPLQVGEYIYVYFDKYRDHKYGAVRSKDGINWEDVSDLVSFPKGVRHGTAFTVNPTVLSNLLSLKR
;
A
#
# COMPACT_ATOMS: atom_id res chain seq x y z
N ILE A 1 -10.31 1.72 3.64
CA ILE A 1 -9.09 2.33 4.20
C ILE A 1 -9.26 3.84 4.20
N ARG A 2 -8.78 4.50 5.24
CA ARG A 2 -8.75 5.97 5.41
C ARG A 2 -7.38 6.40 5.89
N ILE A 3 -7.05 7.67 5.72
CA ILE A 3 -5.75 8.25 6.09
C ILE A 3 -5.94 9.38 7.08
N THR A 4 -5.04 9.46 8.03
CA THR A 4 -4.78 10.65 8.81
C THR A 4 -3.28 10.97 8.76
N THR A 5 -2.91 12.22 8.90
CA THR A 5 -1.51 12.66 8.87
C THR A 5 -1.20 13.55 10.06
N THR A 6 0.03 13.50 10.50
CA THR A 6 0.56 14.41 11.53
C THR A 6 1.91 14.97 11.08
N LYS A 7 2.24 16.16 11.57
CA LYS A 7 3.57 16.77 11.38
C LYS A 7 4.58 16.27 12.41
N SER A 8 4.09 15.76 13.54
CA SER A 8 4.93 15.29 14.63
C SER A 8 4.27 14.13 15.36
N LEU A 9 4.99 13.02 15.51
CA LEU A 9 4.51 11.88 16.28
C LEU A 9 4.34 12.20 17.76
N ALA A 10 5.11 13.17 18.29
CA ALA A 10 5.00 13.62 19.68
C ALA A 10 3.70 14.37 19.97
N GLU A 11 3.13 15.03 18.96
CA GLU A 11 1.86 15.75 19.08
C GLU A 11 0.64 14.85 18.85
N GLY A 12 0.89 13.61 18.40
CA GLY A 12 -0.15 12.66 18.05
C GLY A 12 -0.83 12.94 16.71
N PHE A 13 -1.95 12.27 16.48
CA PHE A 13 -2.73 12.40 15.26
C PHE A 13 -4.02 13.18 15.51
N PRO A 14 -4.48 13.98 14.52
CA PRO A 14 -5.79 14.61 14.63
C PRO A 14 -6.90 13.55 14.66
N THR A 15 -8.06 13.92 15.22
CA THR A 15 -9.23 13.03 15.27
C THR A 15 -9.93 12.89 13.93
N THR A 16 -9.64 13.80 12.99
CA THR A 16 -10.20 13.76 11.62
C THR A 16 -9.42 12.82 10.74
N VAL A 17 -10.15 12.06 9.91
CA VAL A 17 -9.58 11.17 8.90
C VAL A 17 -10.14 11.51 7.52
N SER A 18 -9.43 11.10 6.48
CA SER A 18 -9.86 11.28 5.09
C SER A 18 -11.20 10.58 4.79
N LYS A 19 -11.80 10.90 3.64
CA LYS A 19 -12.73 9.99 2.99
C LYS A 19 -12.04 8.65 2.71
N PRO A 20 -12.79 7.55 2.46
CA PRO A 20 -12.17 6.31 2.01
C PRO A 20 -11.30 6.55 0.76
N ILE A 21 -10.10 5.95 0.77
CA ILE A 21 -9.17 5.98 -0.38
C ILE A 21 -9.30 4.74 -1.25
N THR A 22 -10.02 3.73 -0.76
CA THR A 22 -10.34 2.48 -1.46
C THR A 22 -11.78 2.52 -1.97
N GLY A 23 -12.07 1.69 -2.99
CA GLY A 23 -13.40 1.57 -3.57
C GLY A 23 -14.41 0.83 -2.69
N ASP A 24 -15.55 0.50 -3.28
CA ASP A 24 -16.65 -0.20 -2.60
C ASP A 24 -16.38 -1.71 -2.53
N TYR A 25 -15.39 -2.07 -1.76
CA TYR A 25 -14.99 -3.44 -1.46
C TYR A 25 -14.34 -3.50 -0.07
N TRP A 26 -14.25 -4.69 0.49
CA TRP A 26 -13.58 -4.91 1.78
C TRP A 26 -12.07 -4.90 1.60
N ALA A 27 -11.39 -4.01 2.31
CA ALA A 27 -9.94 -3.82 2.24
C ALA A 27 -9.33 -3.68 3.63
N GLU A 28 -8.23 -4.37 3.87
CA GLU A 28 -7.48 -4.33 5.12
C GLU A 28 -5.96 -4.45 4.89
N GLY A 29 -5.18 -4.34 5.95
CA GLY A 29 -3.72 -4.51 5.91
C GLY A 29 -3.00 -3.53 4.99
N PRO A 30 -3.21 -2.19 5.10
CA PRO A 30 -2.57 -1.23 4.20
C PRO A 30 -1.06 -1.19 4.39
N ALA A 31 -0.32 -1.22 3.27
CA ALA A 31 1.13 -1.06 3.21
C ALA A 31 1.48 0.08 2.23
N PRO A 32 1.89 1.25 2.72
CA PRO A 32 2.26 2.37 1.86
C PRO A 32 3.68 2.23 1.30
N LEU A 33 3.90 2.71 0.08
CA LEU A 33 5.20 2.79 -0.56
C LEU A 33 5.27 4.01 -1.48
N GLN A 34 6.32 4.83 -1.32
CA GLN A 34 6.61 5.91 -2.27
C GLN A 34 7.35 5.33 -3.48
N VAL A 35 6.81 5.53 -4.69
CA VAL A 35 7.42 5.13 -5.95
C VAL A 35 7.39 6.31 -6.92
N GLY A 36 8.53 6.96 -7.13
CA GLY A 36 8.61 8.18 -7.92
C GLY A 36 7.72 9.26 -7.35
N GLU A 37 6.83 9.81 -8.16
CA GLU A 37 5.88 10.86 -7.76
C GLU A 37 4.63 10.32 -7.03
N TYR A 38 4.45 9.00 -6.98
CA TYR A 38 3.26 8.37 -6.43
C TYR A 38 3.48 7.80 -5.03
N ILE A 39 2.46 7.94 -4.21
CA ILE A 39 2.28 7.14 -3.02
C ILE A 39 1.34 6.00 -3.40
N TYR A 40 1.83 4.76 -3.32
CA TYR A 40 1.01 3.57 -3.45
C TYR A 40 0.56 3.10 -2.07
N VAL A 41 -0.63 2.60 -1.97
CA VAL A 41 -1.10 1.84 -0.80
C VAL A 41 -1.58 0.49 -1.30
N TYR A 42 -0.87 -0.55 -0.95
CA TYR A 42 -1.23 -1.94 -1.21
C TYR A 42 -2.11 -2.46 -0.09
N PHE A 43 -3.04 -3.34 -0.39
CA PHE A 43 -3.98 -3.86 0.62
C PHE A 43 -4.58 -5.19 0.21
N ASP A 44 -5.11 -5.90 1.19
CA ASP A 44 -5.80 -7.18 1.01
C ASP A 44 -7.30 -6.94 0.79
N LYS A 45 -7.81 -7.33 -0.38
CA LYS A 45 -9.25 -7.47 -0.65
C LYS A 45 -9.70 -8.83 -0.14
N TYR A 46 -9.71 -9.00 1.17
CA TYR A 46 -9.77 -10.31 1.82
C TYR A 46 -11.03 -11.13 1.51
N ARG A 47 -12.17 -10.50 1.21
CA ARG A 47 -13.37 -11.23 0.79
C ARG A 47 -13.32 -11.70 -0.65
N ASP A 48 -12.52 -11.01 -1.50
CA ASP A 48 -12.35 -11.35 -2.91
C ASP A 48 -11.14 -12.27 -3.13
N HIS A 49 -10.41 -12.61 -2.06
CA HIS A 49 -9.15 -13.39 -2.13
C HIS A 49 -8.12 -12.81 -3.11
N LYS A 50 -8.04 -11.47 -3.16
CA LYS A 50 -7.14 -10.71 -4.04
C LYS A 50 -6.36 -9.68 -3.25
N TYR A 51 -5.21 -9.31 -3.78
CA TYR A 51 -4.46 -8.16 -3.33
C TYR A 51 -4.70 -6.99 -4.29
N GLY A 52 -4.75 -5.77 -3.79
CA GLY A 52 -5.03 -4.59 -4.58
C GLY A 52 -4.11 -3.44 -4.26
N ALA A 53 -4.26 -2.36 -5.03
CA ALA A 53 -3.53 -1.12 -4.80
C ALA A 53 -4.35 0.11 -5.22
N VAL A 54 -4.13 1.19 -4.49
CA VAL A 54 -4.49 2.55 -4.91
C VAL A 54 -3.24 3.39 -4.93
N ARG A 55 -3.22 4.46 -5.73
CA ARG A 55 -2.11 5.41 -5.75
C ARG A 55 -2.59 6.86 -5.79
N SER A 56 -1.74 7.77 -5.34
CA SER A 56 -1.98 9.20 -5.38
C SER A 56 -0.67 9.96 -5.57
N LYS A 57 -0.72 11.13 -6.24
CA LYS A 57 0.39 12.10 -6.30
C LYS A 57 0.32 13.11 -5.17
N ASP A 58 -0.86 13.46 -4.71
CA ASP A 58 -1.12 14.55 -3.76
C ASP A 58 -1.56 14.07 -2.37
N GLY A 59 -1.82 12.77 -2.21
CA GLY A 59 -2.35 12.20 -0.97
C GLY A 59 -3.84 12.51 -0.72
N ILE A 60 -4.51 13.16 -1.67
CA ILE A 60 -5.91 13.60 -1.57
C ILE A 60 -6.78 12.87 -2.59
N ASN A 61 -6.33 12.87 -3.85
CA ASN A 61 -6.99 12.20 -4.96
C ASN A 61 -6.37 10.84 -5.21
N TRP A 62 -7.16 9.78 -5.08
CA TRP A 62 -6.71 8.38 -5.16
C TRP A 62 -7.31 7.67 -6.35
N GLU A 63 -6.49 6.90 -7.02
CA GLU A 63 -6.82 6.09 -8.19
C GLU A 63 -6.65 4.61 -7.84
N ASP A 64 -7.66 3.78 -8.12
CA ASP A 64 -7.54 2.33 -7.99
C ASP A 64 -6.72 1.79 -9.16
N VAL A 65 -5.62 1.16 -8.84
CA VAL A 65 -4.67 0.58 -9.81
C VAL A 65 -4.49 -0.93 -9.60
N SER A 66 -5.45 -1.56 -8.95
CA SER A 66 -5.40 -3.01 -8.67
C SER A 66 -5.17 -3.85 -9.92
N ASP A 67 -5.67 -3.41 -11.07
CA ASP A 67 -5.50 -4.11 -12.35
C ASP A 67 -4.13 -3.86 -13.01
N LEU A 68 -3.36 -2.88 -12.53
CA LEU A 68 -2.04 -2.53 -13.03
C LEU A 68 -0.91 -3.17 -12.21
N VAL A 69 -1.22 -3.82 -11.11
CA VAL A 69 -0.26 -4.48 -10.22
C VAL A 69 -0.46 -5.99 -10.27
N SER A 70 0.63 -6.72 -10.07
CA SER A 70 0.60 -8.18 -10.05
C SER A 70 1.22 -8.69 -8.77
N PHE A 71 0.54 -9.63 -8.13
CA PHE A 71 1.00 -10.27 -6.91
C PHE A 71 0.99 -11.80 -7.07
N PRO A 72 1.91 -12.50 -6.41
CA PRO A 72 1.85 -13.96 -6.34
C PRO A 72 0.51 -14.43 -5.76
N LYS A 73 0.02 -15.57 -6.23
CA LYS A 73 -1.21 -16.17 -5.72
C LYS A 73 -1.08 -16.47 -4.22
N GLY A 74 -2.11 -16.12 -3.46
CA GLY A 74 -2.17 -16.41 -2.03
C GLY A 74 -1.45 -15.39 -1.14
N VAL A 75 -0.94 -14.28 -1.69
CA VAL A 75 -0.37 -13.20 -0.89
C VAL A 75 -1.43 -12.53 -0.04
N ARG A 76 -1.12 -12.34 1.23
CA ARG A 76 -1.93 -11.60 2.21
C ARG A 76 -1.03 -10.78 3.12
N HIS A 77 -1.52 -9.61 3.56
CA HIS A 77 -0.88 -8.77 4.57
C HIS A 77 0.63 -8.55 4.35
N GLY A 78 1.00 -8.09 3.16
CA GLY A 78 2.38 -7.77 2.83
C GLY A 78 2.82 -6.41 3.37
N THR A 79 4.12 -6.25 3.53
CA THR A 79 4.78 -4.96 3.75
C THR A 79 5.70 -4.67 2.56
N ALA A 80 5.52 -3.49 1.95
CA ALA A 80 6.35 -3.04 0.85
C ALA A 80 7.47 -2.13 1.36
N PHE A 81 8.69 -2.33 0.88
CA PHE A 81 9.84 -1.47 1.17
C PHE A 81 10.83 -1.48 0.02
N THR A 82 11.61 -0.41 -0.08
CA THR A 82 12.63 -0.26 -1.11
C THR A 82 13.94 -0.89 -0.68
N VAL A 83 14.58 -1.62 -1.59
CA VAL A 83 15.93 -2.17 -1.42
C VAL A 83 16.81 -1.78 -2.60
N ASN A 84 18.13 -1.76 -2.41
CA ASN A 84 19.05 -1.57 -3.52
C ASN A 84 19.13 -2.84 -4.41
N PRO A 85 19.61 -2.73 -5.66
CA PRO A 85 19.67 -3.86 -6.59
C PRO A 85 20.49 -5.06 -6.07
N THR A 86 21.55 -4.82 -5.29
CA THR A 86 22.38 -5.90 -4.72
C THR A 86 21.60 -6.73 -3.70
N VAL A 87 20.86 -6.06 -2.81
CA VAL A 87 19.99 -6.76 -1.85
C VAL A 87 18.93 -7.56 -2.57
N LEU A 88 18.27 -6.98 -3.58
CA LEU A 88 17.26 -7.68 -4.38
C LEU A 88 17.86 -8.92 -5.07
N SER A 89 19.02 -8.79 -5.70
CA SER A 89 19.70 -9.89 -6.36
C SER A 89 20.02 -11.04 -5.37
N ASN A 90 20.52 -10.69 -4.17
CA ASN A 90 20.80 -11.66 -3.15
C ASN A 90 19.54 -12.39 -2.67
N LEU A 91 18.44 -11.66 -2.46
CA LEU A 91 17.16 -12.26 -2.07
C LEU A 91 16.61 -13.22 -3.14
N LEU A 92 16.69 -12.83 -4.42
CA LEU A 92 16.24 -13.66 -5.54
C LEU A 92 17.09 -14.91 -5.75
N SER A 93 18.34 -14.91 -5.31
CA SER A 93 19.27 -16.05 -5.42
C SER A 93 19.12 -17.07 -4.27
N LEU A 94 18.34 -16.77 -3.24
CA LEU A 94 18.09 -17.71 -2.14
C LEU A 94 17.30 -18.92 -2.64
N LYS A 95 17.84 -20.08 -2.38
CA LYS A 95 17.14 -21.36 -2.62
C LYS A 95 16.31 -21.72 -1.40
N ARG A 96 15.10 -22.12 -1.63
CA ARG A 96 14.21 -22.67 -0.61
C ARG A 96 14.40 -24.16 -0.46
#